data_910df610751ed6e361cd3266499afb44
#
_entry.id   910df610751ed6e361cd3266499afb44
#
_cell.length_a   1.000
_cell.length_b   1.000
_cell.length_c   1.000
_cell.angle_alpha   90.00
_cell.angle_beta   90.00
_cell.angle_gamma   90.00
#
_symmetry.space_group_name_H-M   'P 1'
#
loop_
_entity.id
_entity.type
_entity.pdbx_description
1 polymer ?
#
loop_
_entity_poly.entity_id
_entity_poly.type
_entity_poly.pdbx_seq_one_letter_code
_entity_poly.pdbx_strand_id
1 'polypeptide(L)'
;MPKAYEEAGVSVEAGYEVVKRIKSHVARTNRPGVVGGIGGFGGLFDLGSLGYKEPVLISGTDGVGTKLVVAKMADKHDTIGIDCVAMCVNDIAAQGAEPLFFLDYIACGKNDPALLEQVVSGVADGCVQADCGLIGGETAEMPGMYDEDEYDLAGFAVGVAEKSAIVDGSTIVDGDVLIGLPSTGVHSNGFSLVRKALFEQAGYTVDTQLDELGGEKLGDVLLTPTKIYA
;
A
#
# COMPACT_ATOMS: atom_id res chain seq x y z
N MET A 1 -3.87 -12.14 -32.60
CA MET A 1 -4.40 -12.07 -31.22
C MET A 1 -4.14 -10.72 -30.51
N PRO A 2 -2.96 -10.04 -30.61
CA PRO A 2 -2.78 -8.73 -29.97
C PRO A 2 -3.84 -7.69 -30.33
N LYS A 3 -4.17 -7.56 -31.61
CA LYS A 3 -5.15 -6.57 -32.10
C LYS A 3 -6.55 -6.66 -31.46
N ALA A 4 -7.04 -7.86 -31.17
CA ALA A 4 -8.39 -8.00 -30.60
C ALA A 4 -8.47 -7.52 -29.13
N TYR A 5 -7.38 -7.68 -28.37
CA TYR A 5 -7.29 -7.14 -27.01
C TYR A 5 -7.11 -5.62 -27.01
N GLU A 6 -6.28 -5.09 -27.92
CA GLU A 6 -6.10 -3.64 -28.10
C GLU A 6 -7.41 -2.96 -28.52
N GLU A 7 -8.16 -3.57 -29.44
CA GLU A 7 -9.50 -3.10 -29.86
C GLU A 7 -10.52 -3.15 -28.70
N ALA A 8 -10.30 -4.02 -27.72
CA ALA A 8 -11.09 -4.11 -26.49
C ALA A 8 -10.58 -3.18 -25.37
N GLY A 9 -9.53 -2.39 -25.63
CA GLY A 9 -8.97 -1.44 -24.66
C GLY A 9 -7.96 -2.04 -23.67
N VAL A 10 -7.39 -3.23 -23.94
CA VAL A 10 -6.42 -3.93 -23.09
C VAL A 10 -5.08 -4.07 -23.80
N SER A 11 -3.99 -3.61 -23.17
CA SER A 11 -2.63 -3.70 -23.71
C SER A 11 -1.79 -4.75 -22.99
N VAL A 12 -1.54 -5.87 -23.67
CA VAL A 12 -0.67 -6.94 -23.16
C VAL A 12 0.78 -6.46 -23.05
N GLU A 13 1.23 -5.65 -24.01
CA GLU A 13 2.58 -5.08 -24.05
C GLU A 13 2.82 -4.14 -22.87
N ALA A 14 1.85 -3.31 -22.51
CA ALA A 14 1.91 -2.45 -21.33
C ALA A 14 2.05 -3.29 -20.06
N GLY A 15 1.32 -4.40 -19.92
CA GLY A 15 1.46 -5.33 -18.80
C GLY A 15 2.88 -5.90 -18.68
N TYR A 16 3.49 -6.33 -19.77
CA TYR A 16 4.89 -6.81 -19.78
C TYR A 16 5.89 -5.70 -19.40
N GLU A 17 5.66 -4.48 -19.87
CA GLU A 17 6.52 -3.33 -19.53
C GLU A 17 6.41 -2.97 -18.04
N VAL A 18 5.22 -3.00 -17.44
CA VAL A 18 5.04 -2.83 -15.97
C VAL A 18 5.87 -3.86 -15.22
N VAL A 19 5.69 -5.15 -15.51
CA VAL A 19 6.44 -6.22 -14.83
C VAL A 19 7.95 -6.03 -14.95
N LYS A 20 8.44 -5.57 -16.11
CA LYS A 20 9.85 -5.30 -16.32
C LYS A 20 10.35 -4.15 -15.44
N ARG A 21 9.59 -3.05 -15.35
CA ARG A 21 9.94 -1.84 -14.58
C ARG A 21 9.96 -2.10 -13.09
N ILE A 22 8.98 -2.84 -12.56
CA ILE A 22 8.84 -3.06 -11.11
C ILE A 22 9.84 -4.06 -10.53
N LYS A 23 10.54 -4.87 -11.34
CA LYS A 23 11.47 -5.92 -10.86
C LYS A 23 12.52 -5.41 -9.87
N SER A 24 13.11 -4.25 -10.14
CA SER A 24 14.13 -3.67 -9.26
C SER A 24 13.54 -3.18 -7.93
N HIS A 25 12.32 -2.66 -7.94
CA HIS A 25 11.61 -2.23 -6.74
C HIS A 25 11.27 -3.43 -5.86
N VAL A 26 10.69 -4.47 -6.44
CA VAL A 26 10.36 -5.72 -5.74
C VAL A 26 11.61 -6.38 -5.14
N ALA A 27 12.73 -6.42 -5.87
CA ALA A 27 13.97 -7.05 -5.38
C ALA A 27 14.53 -6.39 -4.10
N ARG A 28 14.23 -5.11 -3.85
CA ARG A 28 14.65 -4.42 -2.61
C ARG A 28 13.94 -4.91 -1.35
N THR A 29 12.78 -5.55 -1.52
CA THR A 29 11.97 -6.06 -0.41
C THR A 29 12.34 -7.49 0.01
N ASN A 30 13.36 -8.09 -0.61
CA ASN A 30 13.78 -9.44 -0.27
C ASN A 30 14.26 -9.55 1.19
N ARG A 31 13.73 -10.53 1.89
CA ARG A 31 14.08 -10.86 3.27
C ARG A 31 14.19 -12.38 3.48
N PRO A 32 14.71 -12.85 4.62
CA PRO A 32 14.66 -14.28 4.96
C PRO A 32 13.25 -14.84 4.90
N GLY A 33 13.07 -15.99 4.29
CA GLY A 33 11.80 -16.64 4.04
C GLY A 33 11.22 -16.40 2.63
N VAL A 34 11.57 -15.32 1.95
CA VAL A 34 11.14 -15.12 0.55
C VAL A 34 11.82 -16.13 -0.36
N VAL A 35 11.03 -16.88 -1.14
CA VAL A 35 11.52 -17.92 -2.06
C VAL A 35 11.19 -17.53 -3.49
N GLY A 36 12.22 -17.35 -4.32
CA GLY A 36 12.05 -16.99 -5.73
C GLY A 36 11.87 -15.49 -5.96
N GLY A 37 11.17 -15.14 -7.04
CA GLY A 37 10.89 -13.75 -7.45
C GLY A 37 9.53 -13.64 -8.12
N ILE A 38 9.14 -12.42 -8.52
CA ILE A 38 7.87 -12.17 -9.23
C ILE A 38 7.87 -12.81 -10.61
N GLY A 39 6.67 -13.18 -11.08
CA GLY A 39 6.41 -13.76 -12.42
C GLY A 39 6.03 -15.25 -12.38
N GLY A 40 5.92 -15.85 -11.20
CA GLY A 40 5.30 -17.16 -11.00
C GLY A 40 3.77 -17.04 -10.82
N PHE A 41 3.09 -18.19 -10.64
CA PHE A 41 1.64 -18.22 -10.38
C PHE A 41 1.26 -17.79 -8.95
N GLY A 42 2.23 -17.76 -8.03
CA GLY A 42 2.03 -17.34 -6.64
C GLY A 42 3.34 -17.00 -5.97
N GLY A 43 3.27 -16.16 -4.94
CA GLY A 43 4.39 -15.85 -4.06
C GLY A 43 4.68 -17.01 -3.12
N LEU A 44 5.95 -17.33 -2.90
CA LEU A 44 6.40 -18.39 -2.00
C LEU A 44 7.13 -17.79 -0.80
N PHE A 45 6.77 -18.27 0.39
CA PHE A 45 7.42 -17.86 1.63
C PHE A 45 7.71 -19.08 2.51
N ASP A 46 8.96 -19.28 2.89
CA ASP A 46 9.39 -20.36 3.78
C ASP A 46 9.33 -19.91 5.24
N LEU A 47 8.21 -20.20 5.90
CA LEU A 47 8.00 -19.92 7.32
C LEU A 47 8.96 -20.74 8.21
N GLY A 48 9.35 -21.96 7.79
CA GLY A 48 10.23 -22.82 8.55
C GLY A 48 11.61 -22.24 8.78
N SER A 49 12.07 -21.33 7.91
CA SER A 49 13.37 -20.66 8.04
C SER A 49 13.45 -19.66 9.20
N LEU A 50 12.32 -19.23 9.78
CA LEU A 50 12.25 -18.19 10.81
C LEU A 50 12.32 -18.73 12.24
N GLY A 51 12.20 -20.04 12.46
CA GLY A 51 12.44 -20.69 13.75
C GLY A 51 11.33 -20.55 14.79
N TYR A 52 10.12 -20.13 14.40
CA TYR A 52 8.94 -20.11 15.29
C TYR A 52 8.59 -21.52 15.77
N LYS A 53 8.18 -21.65 17.04
CA LYS A 53 7.81 -22.94 17.66
C LYS A 53 6.33 -23.25 17.50
N GLU A 54 5.49 -22.28 17.80
CA GLU A 54 4.03 -22.35 17.67
C GLU A 54 3.53 -21.14 16.86
N PRO A 55 3.86 -21.08 15.53
CA PRO A 55 3.52 -19.92 14.72
C PRO A 55 2.02 -19.80 14.52
N VAL A 56 1.49 -18.59 14.68
CA VAL A 56 0.13 -18.23 14.27
C VAL A 56 0.25 -17.16 13.18
N LEU A 57 -0.39 -17.40 12.05
CA LEU A 57 -0.46 -16.42 10.96
C LEU A 57 -1.58 -15.41 11.22
N ILE A 58 -1.26 -14.15 11.03
CA ILE A 58 -2.19 -13.02 11.09
C ILE A 58 -2.23 -12.37 9.71
N SER A 59 -3.41 -12.10 9.19
CA SER A 59 -3.55 -11.46 7.88
C SER A 59 -4.44 -10.23 7.97
N GLY A 60 -4.09 -9.21 7.17
CA GLY A 60 -4.86 -7.99 6.98
C GLY A 60 -4.99 -7.66 5.51
N THR A 61 -6.10 -7.06 5.13
CA THR A 61 -6.33 -6.53 3.79
C THR A 61 -7.02 -5.18 3.91
N ASP A 62 -6.54 -4.20 3.15
CA ASP A 62 -7.12 -2.86 3.11
C ASP A 62 -6.76 -2.19 1.79
N GLY A 63 -7.44 -1.08 1.48
CA GLY A 63 -7.17 -0.24 0.33
C GLY A 63 -6.74 1.16 0.75
N VAL A 64 -6.17 1.91 -0.19
CA VAL A 64 -5.81 3.33 0.03
C VAL A 64 -7.07 4.20 0.16
N GLY A 65 -8.12 3.85 -0.58
CA GLY A 65 -9.37 4.59 -0.57
C GLY A 65 -9.27 5.96 -1.26
N THR A 66 -10.10 6.91 -0.82
CA THR A 66 -10.30 8.17 -1.54
C THR A 66 -9.14 9.18 -1.44
N LYS A 67 -8.05 8.83 -0.75
CA LYS A 67 -6.76 9.55 -0.85
C LYS A 67 -6.20 9.49 -2.27
N LEU A 68 -6.48 8.42 -3.03
CA LEU A 68 -6.10 8.27 -4.44
C LEU A 68 -6.59 9.44 -5.31
N VAL A 69 -7.74 10.03 -4.99
CA VAL A 69 -8.24 11.21 -5.71
C VAL A 69 -7.31 12.41 -5.51
N VAL A 70 -6.72 12.57 -4.33
CA VAL A 70 -5.74 13.63 -4.06
C VAL A 70 -4.44 13.36 -4.82
N ALA A 71 -3.99 12.10 -4.86
CA ALA A 71 -2.83 11.69 -5.65
C ALA A 71 -3.01 12.04 -7.14
N LYS A 72 -4.19 11.74 -7.71
CA LYS A 72 -4.57 12.10 -9.07
C LYS A 72 -4.60 13.63 -9.28
N MET A 73 -5.20 14.40 -8.36
CA MET A 73 -5.25 15.87 -8.44
C MET A 73 -3.86 16.51 -8.40
N ALA A 74 -2.91 15.92 -7.66
CA ALA A 74 -1.55 16.40 -7.50
C ALA A 74 -0.57 15.79 -8.51
N ASP A 75 -1.00 14.85 -9.35
CA ASP A 75 -0.15 14.06 -10.26
C ASP A 75 1.05 13.44 -9.53
N LYS A 76 0.79 12.86 -8.34
CA LYS A 76 1.83 12.28 -7.47
C LYS A 76 1.38 10.93 -6.94
N HIS A 77 2.02 9.86 -7.44
CA HIS A 77 1.57 8.48 -7.23
C HIS A 77 2.58 7.60 -6.48
N ASP A 78 3.75 8.14 -6.14
CA ASP A 78 4.87 7.42 -5.52
C ASP A 78 4.72 7.20 -4.01
N THR A 79 3.79 7.90 -3.35
CA THR A 79 3.61 7.85 -1.89
C THR A 79 2.46 6.94 -1.44
N ILE A 80 1.39 6.82 -2.24
CA ILE A 80 0.18 6.10 -1.85
C ILE A 80 0.36 4.59 -1.72
N GLY A 81 1.40 4.03 -2.34
CA GLY A 81 1.80 2.64 -2.13
C GLY A 81 2.27 2.38 -0.68
N ILE A 82 2.93 3.36 -0.04
CA ILE A 82 3.30 3.28 1.38
C ILE A 82 2.03 3.25 2.24
N ASP A 83 1.02 4.07 1.90
CA ASP A 83 -0.27 4.04 2.61
C ASP A 83 -0.92 2.65 2.53
N CYS A 84 -0.95 2.04 1.34
CA CYS A 84 -1.51 0.71 1.15
C CYS A 84 -0.85 -0.34 2.04
N VAL A 85 0.49 -0.34 2.10
CA VAL A 85 1.24 -1.26 2.97
C VAL A 85 0.95 -0.96 4.43
N ALA A 86 1.02 0.31 4.85
CA ALA A 86 0.81 0.72 6.23
C ALA A 86 -0.56 0.33 6.76
N MET A 87 -1.62 0.49 5.96
CA MET A 87 -3.00 0.12 6.34
C MET A 87 -3.11 -1.38 6.66
N CYS A 88 -2.39 -2.23 5.94
CA CYS A 88 -2.41 -3.68 6.17
C CYS A 88 -1.46 -4.11 7.30
N VAL A 89 -0.21 -3.62 7.31
CA VAL A 89 0.81 -4.12 8.26
C VAL A 89 0.64 -3.56 9.67
N ASN A 90 0.08 -2.35 9.82
CA ASN A 90 -0.20 -1.79 11.14
C ASN A 90 -1.26 -2.60 11.90
N ASP A 91 -2.25 -3.18 11.21
CA ASP A 91 -3.24 -4.06 11.82
C ASP A 91 -2.60 -5.37 12.31
N ILE A 92 -1.64 -5.90 11.54
CA ILE A 92 -0.85 -7.07 11.93
C ILE A 92 0.00 -6.76 13.16
N ALA A 93 0.69 -5.62 13.17
CA ALA A 93 1.52 -5.17 14.28
C ALA A 93 0.69 -4.94 15.56
N ALA A 94 -0.54 -4.41 15.43
CA ALA A 94 -1.45 -4.20 16.57
C ALA A 94 -1.80 -5.51 17.30
N GLN A 95 -1.69 -6.66 16.65
CA GLN A 95 -1.88 -7.98 17.23
C GLN A 95 -0.59 -8.66 17.70
N GLY A 96 0.54 -7.93 17.71
CA GLY A 96 1.83 -8.44 18.17
C GLY A 96 2.57 -9.31 17.15
N ALA A 97 2.20 -9.23 15.87
CA ALA A 97 2.83 -10.01 14.82
C ALA A 97 3.81 -9.18 13.98
N GLU A 98 4.88 -9.82 13.50
CA GLU A 98 5.75 -9.24 12.48
C GLU A 98 5.17 -9.47 11.08
N PRO A 99 5.16 -8.48 10.20
CA PRO A 99 4.81 -8.68 8.80
C PRO A 99 5.83 -9.60 8.10
N LEU A 100 5.35 -10.52 7.27
CA LEU A 100 6.20 -11.44 6.51
C LEU A 100 6.24 -11.09 5.04
N PHE A 101 5.07 -10.98 4.43
CA PHE A 101 4.96 -10.70 3.01
C PHE A 101 3.67 -9.93 2.68
N PHE A 102 3.73 -9.30 1.52
CA PHE A 102 2.68 -8.44 0.98
C PHE A 102 2.35 -8.83 -0.45
N LEU A 103 1.10 -8.67 -0.81
CA LEU A 103 0.57 -8.75 -2.18
C LEU A 103 -0.24 -7.50 -2.45
N ASP A 104 -0.06 -6.87 -3.60
CA ASP A 104 -0.87 -5.75 -4.05
C ASP A 104 -1.89 -6.17 -5.11
N TYR A 105 -2.99 -5.44 -5.19
CA TYR A 105 -3.95 -5.51 -6.27
C TYR A 105 -4.20 -4.11 -6.81
N ILE A 106 -3.88 -3.91 -8.07
CA ILE A 106 -4.09 -2.64 -8.78
C ILE A 106 -5.13 -2.88 -9.86
N ALA A 107 -6.28 -2.18 -9.76
CA ALA A 107 -7.29 -2.13 -10.81
C ALA A 107 -7.22 -0.79 -11.50
N CYS A 108 -7.18 -0.72 -12.82
CA CYS A 108 -7.09 0.54 -13.57
C CYS A 108 -7.95 0.52 -14.83
N GLY A 109 -8.39 1.70 -15.27
CA GLY A 109 -9.10 1.85 -16.54
C GLY A 109 -8.18 1.65 -17.73
N LYS A 110 -6.92 2.12 -17.60
CA LYS A 110 -5.88 1.98 -18.60
C LYS A 110 -4.54 1.70 -17.93
N ASN A 111 -3.80 0.75 -18.47
CA ASN A 111 -2.48 0.39 -17.98
C ASN A 111 -1.44 1.40 -18.48
N ASP A 112 -1.06 2.37 -17.63
CA ASP A 112 0.07 3.27 -17.86
C ASP A 112 1.30 2.76 -17.09
N PRO A 113 2.32 2.21 -17.77
CA PRO A 113 3.48 1.65 -17.10
C PRO A 113 4.29 2.64 -16.27
N ALA A 114 4.26 3.94 -16.59
CA ALA A 114 5.01 4.94 -15.84
C ALA A 114 4.30 5.31 -14.54
N LEU A 115 2.98 5.42 -14.55
CA LEU A 115 2.16 5.64 -13.37
C LEU A 115 2.20 4.42 -12.44
N LEU A 116 2.00 3.22 -12.99
CA LEU A 116 1.97 2.00 -12.20
C LEU A 116 3.34 1.65 -11.59
N GLU A 117 4.45 2.00 -12.26
CA GLU A 117 5.79 1.92 -11.69
C GLU A 117 5.91 2.79 -10.43
N GLN A 118 5.40 4.03 -10.44
CA GLN A 118 5.40 4.89 -9.25
C GLN A 118 4.59 4.27 -8.10
N VAL A 119 3.39 3.77 -8.39
CA VAL A 119 2.54 3.11 -7.39
C VAL A 119 3.26 1.94 -6.74
N VAL A 120 3.82 1.02 -7.55
CA VAL A 120 4.54 -0.16 -7.03
C VAL A 120 5.86 0.21 -6.36
N SER A 121 6.53 1.29 -6.79
CA SER A 121 7.69 1.83 -6.07
C SER A 121 7.31 2.22 -4.64
N GLY A 122 6.18 2.91 -4.47
CA GLY A 122 5.65 3.25 -3.14
C GLY A 122 5.29 2.01 -2.32
N VAL A 123 4.67 0.99 -2.92
CA VAL A 123 4.41 -0.30 -2.25
C VAL A 123 5.72 -0.94 -1.78
N ALA A 124 6.74 -0.98 -2.64
CA ALA A 124 8.04 -1.53 -2.29
C ALA A 124 8.72 -0.73 -1.16
N ASP A 125 8.62 0.61 -1.17
CA ASP A 125 9.14 1.45 -0.10
C ASP A 125 8.44 1.19 1.24
N GLY A 126 7.13 1.00 1.22
CA GLY A 126 6.35 0.58 2.40
C GLY A 126 6.78 -0.80 2.90
N CYS A 127 6.95 -1.76 2.00
CA CYS A 127 7.41 -3.11 2.34
C CYS A 127 8.82 -3.10 2.96
N VAL A 128 9.75 -2.29 2.42
CA VAL A 128 11.09 -2.11 3.01
C VAL A 128 11.01 -1.53 4.42
N GLN A 129 10.15 -0.51 4.64
CA GLN A 129 9.97 0.08 5.97
C GLN A 129 9.38 -0.91 6.98
N ALA A 130 8.52 -1.82 6.53
CA ALA A 130 7.87 -2.85 7.36
C ALA A 130 8.70 -4.14 7.50
N ASP A 131 9.90 -4.22 6.92
CA ASP A 131 10.68 -5.46 6.75
C ASP A 131 9.83 -6.61 6.19
N CYS A 132 9.05 -6.35 5.15
CA CYS A 132 8.04 -7.23 4.58
C CYS A 132 8.37 -7.52 3.10
N GLY A 133 8.28 -8.77 2.66
CA GLY A 133 8.58 -9.15 1.28
C GLY A 133 7.41 -8.87 0.33
N LEU A 134 7.58 -8.06 -0.70
CA LEU A 134 6.61 -7.97 -1.81
C LEU A 134 6.83 -9.17 -2.73
N ILE A 135 6.01 -10.22 -2.56
CA ILE A 135 6.26 -11.53 -3.23
C ILE A 135 5.34 -11.81 -4.41
N GLY A 136 4.42 -10.91 -4.72
CA GLY A 136 3.48 -11.01 -5.83
C GLY A 136 2.47 -9.88 -5.80
N GLY A 137 1.55 -9.93 -6.74
CA GLY A 137 0.47 -8.97 -6.88
C GLY A 137 -0.27 -9.19 -8.19
N GLU A 138 -1.23 -8.33 -8.48
CA GLU A 138 -2.01 -8.36 -9.71
C GLU A 138 -2.24 -6.94 -10.22
N THR A 139 -2.13 -6.75 -11.52
CA THR A 139 -2.56 -5.53 -12.20
C THR A 139 -3.65 -5.89 -13.20
N ALA A 140 -4.86 -5.38 -12.97
CA ALA A 140 -6.03 -5.63 -13.81
C ALA A 140 -6.41 -4.37 -14.59
N GLU A 141 -6.25 -4.41 -15.91
CA GLU A 141 -6.77 -3.39 -16.81
C GLU A 141 -8.25 -3.69 -17.09
N MET A 142 -9.14 -2.78 -16.65
CA MET A 142 -10.59 -2.97 -16.65
C MET A 142 -11.31 -1.80 -17.33
N PRO A 143 -11.18 -1.65 -18.66
CA PRO A 143 -11.86 -0.61 -19.41
C PRO A 143 -13.38 -0.73 -19.26
N GLY A 144 -14.05 0.40 -18.99
CA GLY A 144 -15.49 0.45 -18.78
C GLY A 144 -15.95 0.20 -17.34
N MET A 145 -15.06 -0.27 -16.44
CA MET A 145 -15.29 -0.25 -14.99
C MET A 145 -14.65 0.97 -14.32
N TYR A 146 -13.48 1.36 -14.81
CA TYR A 146 -12.76 2.58 -14.39
C TYR A 146 -12.61 3.49 -15.60
N ASP A 147 -12.58 4.80 -15.36
CA ASP A 147 -12.18 5.75 -16.39
C ASP A 147 -10.69 5.59 -16.70
N GLU A 148 -10.25 6.03 -17.90
CA GLU A 148 -8.89 5.78 -18.38
C GLU A 148 -7.78 6.28 -17.43
N ASP A 149 -8.05 7.33 -16.67
CA ASP A 149 -7.14 7.97 -15.72
C ASP A 149 -7.40 7.56 -14.26
N GLU A 150 -8.25 6.55 -14.04
CA GLU A 150 -8.59 6.06 -12.72
C GLU A 150 -7.95 4.71 -12.42
N TYR A 151 -7.60 4.53 -11.15
CA TYR A 151 -7.15 3.25 -10.61
C TYR A 151 -7.54 3.11 -9.14
N ASP A 152 -7.57 1.88 -8.67
CA ASP A 152 -7.71 1.53 -7.26
C ASP A 152 -6.51 0.69 -6.83
N LEU A 153 -6.13 0.82 -5.55
CA LEU A 153 -5.00 0.11 -4.97
C LEU A 153 -5.43 -0.49 -3.62
N ALA A 154 -5.33 -1.80 -3.53
CA ALA A 154 -5.54 -2.56 -2.31
C ALA A 154 -4.35 -3.48 -2.04
N GLY A 155 -4.21 -3.91 -0.80
CA GLY A 155 -3.15 -4.81 -0.36
C GLY A 155 -3.66 -5.93 0.50
N PHE A 156 -2.85 -6.97 0.58
CA PHE A 156 -3.01 -8.09 1.48
C PHE A 156 -1.67 -8.43 2.10
N ALA A 157 -1.60 -8.39 3.42
CA ALA A 157 -0.41 -8.73 4.19
C ALA A 157 -0.64 -9.97 5.03
N VAL A 158 0.42 -10.74 5.22
CA VAL A 158 0.48 -11.85 6.17
C VAL A 158 1.66 -11.61 7.10
N GLY A 159 1.40 -11.74 8.38
CA GLY A 159 2.40 -11.72 9.45
C GLY A 159 2.34 -12.97 10.29
N VAL A 160 3.26 -13.09 11.23
CA VAL A 160 3.37 -14.21 12.14
C VAL A 160 3.66 -13.73 13.57
N ALA A 161 3.09 -14.42 14.53
CA ALA A 161 3.46 -14.29 15.94
C ALA A 161 3.64 -15.69 16.56
N GLU A 162 4.47 -15.80 17.61
CA GLU A 162 4.35 -16.94 18.51
C GLU A 162 2.96 -16.90 19.18
N LYS A 163 2.33 -18.03 19.29
CA LYS A 163 0.99 -18.16 19.88
C LYS A 163 0.87 -17.50 21.25
N SER A 164 1.93 -17.55 22.05
CA SER A 164 1.99 -16.96 23.39
C SER A 164 2.22 -15.43 23.38
N ALA A 165 2.58 -14.85 22.23
CA ALA A 165 2.88 -13.43 22.08
C ALA A 165 1.77 -12.63 21.41
N ILE A 166 0.65 -13.28 21.05
CA ILE A 166 -0.51 -12.61 20.45
C ILE A 166 -1.08 -11.56 21.42
N VAL A 167 -1.26 -10.35 20.93
CA VAL A 167 -1.88 -9.25 21.65
C VAL A 167 -3.39 -9.24 21.35
N ASP A 168 -4.19 -9.67 22.33
CA ASP A 168 -5.65 -9.78 22.22
C ASP A 168 -6.40 -8.96 23.29
N GLY A 169 -5.67 -8.20 24.10
CA GLY A 169 -6.22 -7.40 25.20
C GLY A 169 -6.49 -8.18 26.48
N SER A 170 -6.31 -9.49 26.51
CA SER A 170 -6.61 -10.33 27.69
C SER A 170 -5.71 -10.04 28.90
N THR A 171 -4.54 -9.45 28.68
CA THR A 171 -3.57 -9.11 29.73
C THR A 171 -3.70 -7.66 30.25
N ILE A 172 -4.59 -6.84 29.67
CA ILE A 172 -4.79 -5.46 30.08
C ILE A 172 -5.44 -5.41 31.45
N VAL A 173 -4.84 -4.64 32.38
CA VAL A 173 -5.30 -4.52 33.76
C VAL A 173 -5.38 -3.05 34.20
N ASP A 174 -6.11 -2.80 35.29
CA ASP A 174 -6.16 -1.47 35.92
C ASP A 174 -4.76 -1.07 36.40
N GLY A 175 -4.32 0.13 36.03
CA GLY A 175 -2.98 0.67 36.33
C GLY A 175 -1.99 0.58 35.17
N ASP A 176 -2.35 -0.02 34.03
CA ASP A 176 -1.52 0.01 32.82
C ASP A 176 -1.31 1.44 32.30
N VAL A 177 -0.14 1.68 31.74
CA VAL A 177 0.25 3.00 31.21
C VAL A 177 -0.05 3.06 29.71
N LEU A 178 -0.76 4.11 29.30
CA LEU A 178 -1.00 4.41 27.88
C LEU A 178 0.17 5.21 27.30
N ILE A 179 0.74 4.70 26.21
CA ILE A 179 1.80 5.37 25.45
C ILE A 179 1.26 5.78 24.10
N GLY A 180 1.31 7.08 23.78
CA GLY A 180 0.90 7.60 22.48
C GLY A 180 2.07 7.64 21.51
N LEU A 181 1.87 7.17 20.30
CA LEU A 181 2.78 7.34 19.17
C LEU A 181 2.23 8.42 18.23
N PRO A 182 3.02 9.44 17.84
CA PRO A 182 2.53 10.49 16.94
C PRO A 182 2.30 9.94 15.53
N SER A 183 1.25 10.47 14.87
CA SER A 183 1.02 10.26 13.44
C SER A 183 1.96 11.11 12.59
N THR A 184 2.02 10.83 11.29
CA THR A 184 2.73 11.66 10.29
C THR A 184 1.81 12.67 9.59
N GLY A 185 0.52 12.65 9.91
CA GLY A 185 -0.50 13.49 9.30
C GLY A 185 -1.88 12.85 9.37
N VAL A 186 -2.70 13.08 8.36
CA VAL A 186 -4.08 12.54 8.26
C VAL A 186 -4.09 11.03 8.03
N HIS A 187 -2.96 10.45 7.62
CA HIS A 187 -2.81 9.06 7.18
C HIS A 187 -3.59 8.78 5.90
N SER A 188 -4.40 7.69 5.84
CA SER A 188 -5.15 7.32 4.64
C SER A 188 -6.66 7.31 4.85
N ASN A 189 -7.14 7.35 6.08
CA ASN A 189 -8.57 7.33 6.40
C ASN A 189 -9.22 8.71 6.37
N GLY A 190 -10.53 8.75 6.07
CA GLY A 190 -11.34 9.97 6.17
C GLY A 190 -11.17 10.96 5.03
N PHE A 191 -10.51 10.61 3.93
CA PHE A 191 -10.24 11.53 2.81
C PHE A 191 -11.47 12.04 2.07
N SER A 192 -12.59 11.35 2.13
CA SER A 192 -13.87 11.89 1.62
C SER A 192 -14.27 13.16 2.38
N LEU A 193 -14.11 13.16 3.71
CA LEU A 193 -14.36 14.33 4.55
C LEU A 193 -13.29 15.41 4.35
N VAL A 194 -12.02 15.04 4.30
CA VAL A 194 -10.90 15.96 4.03
C VAL A 194 -11.12 16.72 2.73
N ARG A 195 -11.42 16.03 1.64
CA ARG A 195 -11.69 16.63 0.34
C ARG A 195 -12.90 17.57 0.38
N LYS A 196 -13.99 17.14 1.00
CA LYS A 196 -15.17 17.97 1.17
C LYS A 196 -14.88 19.25 1.94
N ALA A 197 -14.18 19.15 3.06
CA ALA A 197 -13.88 20.31 3.91
C ALA A 197 -12.91 21.29 3.24
N LEU A 198 -11.81 20.79 2.68
CA LEU A 198 -10.72 21.63 2.18
C LEU A 198 -10.96 22.11 0.73
N PHE A 199 -11.38 21.22 -0.16
CA PHE A 199 -11.52 21.58 -1.57
C PHE A 199 -12.90 22.13 -1.89
N GLU A 200 -14.00 21.49 -1.41
CA GLU A 200 -15.35 21.92 -1.76
C GLU A 200 -15.83 23.12 -0.90
N GLN A 201 -15.60 23.07 0.43
CA GLN A 201 -16.13 24.11 1.34
C GLN A 201 -15.16 25.27 1.52
N ALA A 202 -13.87 25.02 1.74
CA ALA A 202 -12.87 26.09 1.90
C ALA A 202 -12.36 26.64 0.55
N GLY A 203 -12.58 25.93 -0.57
CA GLY A 203 -12.17 26.36 -1.89
C GLY A 203 -10.68 26.28 -2.16
N TYR A 204 -9.94 25.50 -1.36
CA TYR A 204 -8.50 25.27 -1.56
C TYR A 204 -8.26 24.34 -2.75
N THR A 205 -7.02 24.35 -3.24
CA THR A 205 -6.50 23.43 -4.27
C THR A 205 -5.30 22.66 -3.71
N VAL A 206 -4.83 21.65 -4.44
CA VAL A 206 -3.60 20.92 -4.06
C VAL A 206 -2.38 21.84 -4.04
N ASP A 207 -2.38 22.95 -4.79
CA ASP A 207 -1.29 23.91 -4.83
C ASP A 207 -1.42 25.03 -3.77
N THR A 208 -2.50 25.07 -3.00
CA THR A 208 -2.67 26.06 -1.92
C THR A 208 -1.59 25.88 -0.88
N GLN A 209 -0.94 26.98 -0.49
CA GLN A 209 0.05 27.02 0.59
C GLN A 209 -0.58 27.74 1.79
N LEU A 210 -0.48 27.13 2.97
CA LEU A 210 -1.01 27.68 4.22
C LEU A 210 0.15 27.86 5.21
N ASP A 211 0.24 29.05 5.81
CA ASP A 211 1.28 29.38 6.80
C ASP A 211 1.23 28.41 8.02
N GLU A 212 0.02 28.00 8.40
CA GLU A 212 -0.22 27.03 9.47
C GLU A 212 0.38 25.65 9.19
N LEU A 213 0.62 25.32 7.90
CA LEU A 213 1.26 24.09 7.45
C LEU A 213 2.72 24.31 7.03
N GLY A 214 3.35 25.41 7.50
CA GLY A 214 4.75 25.70 7.19
C GLY A 214 4.99 26.19 5.77
N GLY A 215 3.94 26.59 5.04
CA GLY A 215 4.04 27.07 3.65
C GLY A 215 4.23 25.97 2.61
N GLU A 216 4.08 24.70 2.99
CA GLU A 216 4.07 23.58 2.04
C GLU A 216 2.77 23.56 1.23
N LYS A 217 2.81 22.95 0.04
CA LYS A 217 1.59 22.74 -0.75
C LYS A 217 0.66 21.77 -0.04
N LEU A 218 -0.64 22.10 -0.02
CA LEU A 218 -1.66 21.28 0.62
C LEU A 218 -1.68 19.84 0.06
N GLY A 219 -1.47 19.66 -1.24
CA GLY A 219 -1.35 18.34 -1.86
C GLY A 219 -0.21 17.51 -1.27
N ASP A 220 0.98 18.10 -1.06
CA ASP A 220 2.12 17.40 -0.48
C ASP A 220 1.86 17.01 0.98
N VAL A 221 1.28 17.90 1.77
CA VAL A 221 0.90 17.64 3.17
C VAL A 221 -0.12 16.51 3.25
N LEU A 222 -1.14 16.53 2.38
CA LEU A 222 -2.18 15.50 2.37
C LEU A 222 -1.68 14.15 1.84
N LEU A 223 -0.64 14.15 0.98
CA LEU A 223 -0.03 12.93 0.45
C LEU A 223 1.12 12.42 1.31
N THR A 224 1.43 13.07 2.45
CA THR A 224 2.33 12.48 3.44
C THR A 224 1.85 11.08 3.80
N PRO A 225 2.71 10.03 3.64
CA PRO A 225 2.28 8.65 3.86
C PRO A 225 1.89 8.35 5.30
N THR A 226 1.00 7.40 5.43
CA THR A 226 0.68 6.76 6.72
C THR A 226 1.96 6.19 7.33
N LYS A 227 2.19 6.47 8.60
CA LYS A 227 3.33 5.92 9.33
C LYS A 227 3.19 4.41 9.48
N ILE A 228 4.26 3.69 9.19
CA ILE A 228 4.39 2.27 9.49
C ILE A 228 4.88 2.14 10.93
N TYR A 229 4.15 1.41 11.74
CA TYR A 229 4.43 1.19 13.17
C TYR A 229 4.94 -0.24 13.44
N ALA A 230 4.98 -1.09 12.40
CA ALA A 230 5.48 -2.46 12.44
C ALA A 230 7.01 -2.51 12.55
#